data_558166e0ef01e81c7b0e837dc0e61687
#
_entry.id   558166e0ef01e81c7b0e837dc0e61687
#
_cell.length_a   1.000
_cell.length_b   1.000
_cell.length_c   1.000
_cell.angle_alpha   90.00
_cell.angle_beta   90.00
_cell.angle_gamma   90.00
#
_symmetry.space_group_name_H-M   'P 1'
#
loop_
_entity.id
_entity.type
_entity.pdbx_description
1 polymer ?
#
loop_
_entity_poly.entity_id
_entity_poly.type
_entity_poly.pdbx_seq_one_letter_code
_entity_poly.pdbx_strand_id
1 'polypeptide(L)'
;DSKPLNDVLRAVEEAEVIVLGPGSLFTSVIPNLLIRTVAEQLRKSVVPKVYICNLMTQPGETEGFSIMEHVKWIASVMGMPPDYVIANSGRFPPHILEKYSRQGAEPLYLDSGQRTELEKMGCTIVEGDFVQIADNSLIRHDGQALSHVLVRLCRELKED
;
A
#
# COMPACT_ATOMS: atom_id res chain seq x y z
N ASP A 1 14.38 6.37 21.30
CA ASP A 1 13.37 6.92 20.37
C ASP A 1 14.07 7.61 19.20
N SER A 2 13.90 7.08 18.00
CA SER A 2 14.38 7.73 16.79
C SER A 2 13.59 9.02 16.57
N LYS A 3 14.29 10.12 16.30
CA LYS A 3 13.65 11.40 15.95
C LYS A 3 13.70 11.57 14.43
N PRO A 4 12.56 11.87 13.77
CA PRO A 4 12.58 12.18 12.34
C PRO A 4 13.31 13.53 12.13
N LEU A 5 13.80 13.73 10.91
CA LEU A 5 14.25 15.04 10.49
C LEU A 5 13.07 16.02 10.47
N ASN A 6 13.29 17.28 10.83
CA ASN A 6 12.25 18.30 10.80
C ASN A 6 11.61 18.44 9.41
N ASP A 7 12.38 18.23 8.36
CA ASP A 7 11.90 18.26 6.98
C ASP A 7 10.87 17.16 6.67
N VAL A 8 10.94 15.99 7.34
CA VAL A 8 9.94 14.93 7.20
C VAL A 8 8.59 15.37 7.76
N LEU A 9 8.59 15.99 8.95
CA LEU A 9 7.34 16.45 9.56
C LEU A 9 6.71 17.57 8.74
N ARG A 10 7.53 18.50 8.26
CA ARG A 10 7.07 19.58 7.36
C ARG A 10 6.51 19.01 6.05
N ALA A 11 7.17 18.03 5.45
CA ALA A 11 6.66 17.38 4.24
C ALA A 11 5.29 16.73 4.43
N VAL A 12 5.03 16.12 5.61
CA VAL A 12 3.70 15.59 5.95
C VAL A 12 2.66 16.70 6.12
N GLU A 13 3.05 17.84 6.67
CA GLU A 13 2.15 19.02 6.85
C GLU A 13 1.78 19.67 5.51
N GLU A 14 2.74 19.75 4.59
CA GLU A 14 2.60 20.42 3.29
C GLU A 14 2.04 19.46 2.19
N ALA A 15 1.89 18.17 2.49
CA ALA A 15 1.44 17.19 1.51
C ALA A 15 -0.02 17.40 1.10
N GLU A 16 -0.33 17.12 -0.15
CA GLU A 16 -1.72 17.04 -0.66
C GLU A 16 -2.25 15.60 -0.60
N VAL A 17 -1.36 14.62 -0.61
CA VAL A 17 -1.63 13.20 -0.43
C VAL A 17 -0.41 12.53 0.20
N ILE A 18 -0.64 11.55 1.06
CA ILE A 18 0.41 10.76 1.69
C ILE A 18 0.33 9.34 1.15
N VAL A 19 1.41 8.87 0.54
CA VAL A 19 1.47 7.53 -0.07
C VAL A 19 2.31 6.60 0.80
N LEU A 20 1.73 5.47 1.20
CA LEU A 20 2.38 4.39 1.91
C LEU A 20 2.71 3.27 0.91
N GLY A 21 3.98 3.02 0.65
CA GLY A 21 4.44 2.04 -0.34
C GLY A 21 4.49 2.60 -1.78
N PRO A 22 4.59 1.71 -2.80
CA PRO A 22 4.75 0.28 -2.64
C PRO A 22 6.11 -0.10 -2.05
N GLY A 23 6.14 -1.17 -1.29
CA GLY A 23 7.36 -1.66 -0.65
C GLY A 23 7.06 -2.79 0.34
N SER A 24 8.12 -3.48 0.77
CA SER A 24 8.00 -4.53 1.78
C SER A 24 7.32 -4.00 3.03
N LEU A 25 6.33 -4.73 3.54
CA LEU A 25 5.51 -4.28 4.66
C LEU A 25 6.37 -3.98 5.89
N PHE A 26 7.18 -4.96 6.34
CA PHE A 26 7.91 -4.87 7.60
C PHE A 26 9.29 -4.22 7.48
N THR A 27 9.85 -4.12 6.27
CA THR A 27 11.17 -3.51 6.09
C THR A 27 11.14 -2.13 5.43
N SER A 28 10.03 -1.74 4.78
CA SER A 28 9.94 -0.45 4.08
C SER A 28 8.78 0.43 4.55
N VAL A 29 7.60 -0.14 4.86
CA VAL A 29 6.42 0.64 5.25
C VAL A 29 6.36 0.83 6.76
N ILE A 30 6.25 -0.25 7.51
CA ILE A 30 6.08 -0.24 8.97
C ILE A 30 7.20 0.49 9.71
N PRO A 31 8.50 0.36 9.36
CA PRO A 31 9.57 1.05 10.09
C PRO A 31 9.41 2.58 10.15
N ASN A 32 8.86 3.18 9.09
CA ASN A 32 8.59 4.62 9.08
C ASN A 32 7.43 5.00 10.03
N LEU A 33 6.43 4.14 10.13
CA LEU A 33 5.27 4.33 11.00
C LEU A 33 5.58 4.06 12.47
N LEU A 34 6.63 3.28 12.78
CA LEU A 34 7.10 3.05 14.15
C LEU A 34 7.76 4.29 14.76
N ILE A 35 8.14 5.28 13.95
CA ILE A 35 8.61 6.55 14.47
C ILE A 35 7.41 7.31 15.02
N ARG A 36 7.28 7.33 16.36
CA ARG A 36 6.09 7.83 17.06
C ARG A 36 5.63 9.21 16.58
N THR A 37 6.56 10.14 16.41
CA THR A 37 6.25 11.50 15.96
C THR A 37 5.69 11.52 14.52
N VAL A 38 6.16 10.64 13.64
CA VAL A 38 5.62 10.50 12.27
C VAL A 38 4.19 9.95 12.35
N ALA A 39 3.97 8.85 13.08
CA ALA A 39 2.63 8.28 13.24
C ALA A 39 1.64 9.27 13.87
N GLU A 40 2.08 10.05 14.87
CA GLU A 40 1.27 11.10 15.49
C GLU A 40 0.91 12.22 14.49
N GLN A 41 1.86 12.62 13.65
CA GLN A 41 1.63 13.63 12.61
C GLN A 41 0.66 13.13 11.54
N LEU A 42 0.81 11.86 11.10
CA LEU A 42 -0.10 11.23 10.15
C LEU A 42 -1.54 11.17 10.70
N ARG A 43 -1.71 10.82 11.99
CA ARG A 43 -3.04 10.79 12.64
C ARG A 43 -3.70 12.15 12.74
N LYS A 44 -2.92 13.21 12.97
CA LYS A 44 -3.43 14.60 13.08
C LYS A 44 -3.73 15.21 11.72
N SER A 45 -3.06 14.73 10.68
CA SER A 45 -3.21 15.25 9.33
C SER A 45 -4.56 14.83 8.74
N VAL A 46 -5.27 15.80 8.17
CA VAL A 46 -6.49 15.58 7.37
C VAL A 46 -6.18 15.14 5.95
N VAL A 47 -4.91 15.19 5.56
CA VAL A 47 -4.44 14.77 4.24
C VAL A 47 -4.71 13.28 4.03
N PRO A 48 -5.30 12.89 2.88
CA PRO A 48 -5.58 11.49 2.57
C PRO A 48 -4.34 10.60 2.55
N LYS A 49 -4.44 9.43 3.18
CA LYS A 49 -3.39 8.40 3.22
C LYS A 49 -3.77 7.29 2.25
N VAL A 50 -2.94 7.08 1.26
CA VAL A 50 -3.13 6.07 0.20
C VAL A 50 -2.12 4.95 0.42
N TYR A 51 -2.59 3.74 0.67
CA TYR A 51 -1.74 2.56 0.72
C TYR A 51 -1.72 1.85 -0.63
N ILE A 52 -0.53 1.67 -1.21
CA ILE A 52 -0.32 0.86 -2.40
C ILE A 52 0.09 -0.54 -1.94
N CYS A 53 -0.82 -1.51 -2.11
CA CYS A 53 -0.59 -2.87 -1.67
C CYS A 53 0.45 -3.58 -2.54
N ASN A 54 1.21 -4.48 -1.93
CA ASN A 54 2.12 -5.36 -2.66
C ASN A 54 1.37 -6.21 -3.68
N LEU A 55 2.03 -6.59 -4.77
CA LEU A 55 1.49 -7.48 -5.80
C LEU A 55 1.53 -8.95 -5.39
N MET A 56 2.51 -9.31 -4.56
CA MET A 56 2.79 -10.65 -4.10
C MET A 56 3.12 -10.65 -2.62
N THR A 57 2.87 -11.77 -1.95
CA THR A 57 3.44 -12.02 -0.61
C THR A 57 4.97 -12.15 -0.70
N GLN A 58 5.64 -11.94 0.41
CA GLN A 58 7.10 -12.05 0.51
C GLN A 58 7.45 -13.22 1.44
N PRO A 59 8.15 -14.24 0.92
CA PRO A 59 8.62 -15.37 1.72
C PRO A 59 9.46 -14.92 2.92
N GLY A 60 9.17 -15.49 4.09
CA GLY A 60 9.85 -15.12 5.35
C GLY A 60 9.38 -13.80 5.96
N GLU A 61 8.43 -13.10 5.35
CA GLU A 61 7.93 -11.80 5.84
C GLU A 61 6.41 -11.76 5.91
N THR A 62 5.72 -11.96 4.78
CA THR A 62 4.26 -11.86 4.67
C THR A 62 3.64 -13.13 4.08
N GLU A 63 4.21 -14.31 4.35
CA GLU A 63 3.65 -15.59 3.94
C GLU A 63 2.21 -15.75 4.47
N GLY A 64 1.29 -16.12 3.58
CA GLY A 64 -0.11 -16.32 3.93
C GLY A 64 -0.88 -15.04 4.27
N PHE A 65 -0.27 -13.86 4.16
CA PHE A 65 -0.98 -12.60 4.39
C PHE A 65 -1.91 -12.29 3.23
N SER A 66 -3.07 -11.78 3.58
CA SER A 66 -4.01 -11.13 2.67
C SER A 66 -3.77 -9.62 2.62
N ILE A 67 -4.44 -8.92 1.70
CA ILE A 67 -4.44 -7.44 1.66
C ILE A 67 -5.01 -6.87 2.96
N MET A 68 -6.03 -7.52 3.53
CA MET A 68 -6.62 -7.15 4.81
C MET A 68 -5.59 -7.17 5.94
N GLU A 69 -4.72 -8.18 6.00
CA GLU A 69 -3.70 -8.29 7.04
C GLU A 69 -2.64 -7.21 6.91
N HIS A 70 -2.24 -6.85 5.68
CA HIS A 70 -1.37 -5.70 5.45
C HIS A 70 -1.98 -4.41 6.01
N VAL A 71 -3.26 -4.14 5.69
CA VAL A 71 -3.96 -2.94 6.17
C VAL A 71 -4.13 -2.96 7.69
N LYS A 72 -4.43 -4.10 8.30
CA LYS A 72 -4.52 -4.24 9.77
C LYS A 72 -3.19 -3.93 10.44
N TRP A 73 -2.08 -4.39 9.90
CA TRP A 73 -0.75 -4.06 10.43
C TRP A 73 -0.46 -2.57 10.34
N ILE A 74 -0.71 -1.96 9.18
CA ILE A 74 -0.55 -0.50 9.01
C ILE A 74 -1.43 0.25 10.00
N ALA A 75 -2.71 -0.11 10.12
CA ALA A 75 -3.65 0.52 11.03
C ALA A 75 -3.24 0.39 12.49
N SER A 76 -2.71 -0.78 12.89
CA SER A 76 -2.27 -1.02 14.28
C SER A 76 -1.10 -0.13 14.69
N VAL A 77 -0.17 0.14 13.77
CA VAL A 77 1.03 0.95 14.04
C VAL A 77 0.74 2.44 13.83
N MET A 78 0.06 2.80 12.76
CA MET A 78 -0.30 4.19 12.46
C MET A 78 -1.38 4.71 13.43
N GLY A 79 -2.22 3.80 13.98
CA GLY A 79 -3.34 4.14 14.87
C GLY A 79 -4.64 4.49 14.14
N MET A 80 -4.67 4.34 12.82
CA MET A 80 -5.83 4.48 11.95
C MET A 80 -5.59 3.73 10.63
N PRO A 81 -6.63 3.25 9.94
CA PRO A 81 -6.47 2.68 8.60
C PRO A 81 -6.09 3.77 7.58
N PRO A 82 -5.53 3.39 6.42
CA PRO A 82 -5.41 4.30 5.30
C PRO A 82 -6.80 4.65 4.74
N ASP A 83 -6.93 5.85 4.18
CA ASP A 83 -8.18 6.30 3.58
C ASP A 83 -8.46 5.57 2.25
N TYR A 84 -7.39 5.28 1.50
CA TYR A 84 -7.45 4.56 0.23
C TYR A 84 -6.52 3.36 0.23
N VAL A 85 -6.99 2.27 -0.37
CA VAL A 85 -6.20 1.05 -0.61
C VAL A 85 -6.17 0.79 -2.12
N ILE A 86 -5.00 0.91 -2.73
CA ILE A 86 -4.79 0.57 -4.15
C ILE A 86 -4.37 -0.89 -4.21
N ALA A 87 -5.20 -1.71 -4.84
CA ALA A 87 -5.02 -3.15 -4.96
C ALA A 87 -4.99 -3.60 -6.42
N ASN A 88 -4.12 -4.55 -6.73
CA ASN A 88 -4.03 -5.09 -8.08
C ASN A 88 -5.19 -6.05 -8.38
N SER A 89 -5.83 -5.88 -9.53
CA SER A 89 -6.77 -6.83 -10.12
C SER A 89 -6.28 -7.43 -11.45
N GLY A 90 -5.12 -6.96 -11.93
CA GLY A 90 -4.47 -7.48 -13.13
C GLY A 90 -3.99 -8.93 -12.95
N ARG A 91 -4.01 -9.69 -14.02
CA ARG A 91 -3.62 -11.10 -14.01
C ARG A 91 -2.14 -11.27 -14.31
N PHE A 92 -1.51 -12.17 -13.58
CA PHE A 92 -0.15 -12.59 -13.88
C PHE A 92 -0.13 -13.73 -14.89
N PRO A 93 0.87 -13.76 -15.81
CA PRO A 93 1.07 -14.90 -16.68
C PRO A 93 1.32 -16.20 -15.87
N PRO A 94 0.71 -17.34 -16.25
CA PRO A 94 0.83 -18.58 -15.47
C PRO A 94 2.28 -19.03 -15.19
N HIS A 95 3.16 -18.91 -16.18
CA HIS A 95 4.57 -19.30 -16.02
C HIS A 95 5.33 -18.41 -15.01
N ILE A 96 4.90 -17.15 -14.85
CA ILE A 96 5.45 -16.23 -13.85
C ILE A 96 4.94 -16.63 -12.47
N LEU A 97 3.64 -16.89 -12.33
CA LEU A 97 3.07 -17.36 -11.06
C LEU A 97 3.73 -18.65 -10.58
N GLU A 98 3.96 -19.62 -11.48
CA GLU A 98 4.64 -20.85 -11.13
C GLU A 98 6.07 -20.60 -10.60
N LYS A 99 6.82 -19.69 -11.23
CA LYS A 99 8.15 -19.29 -10.76
C LYS A 99 8.12 -18.74 -9.34
N TYR A 100 7.18 -17.84 -9.03
CA TYR A 100 7.05 -17.21 -7.72
C TYR A 100 6.51 -18.18 -6.67
N SER A 101 5.54 -19.03 -7.02
CA SER A 101 4.99 -20.05 -6.13
C SER A 101 6.05 -21.06 -5.67
N ARG A 102 6.99 -21.44 -6.54
CA ARG A 102 8.15 -22.29 -6.15
C ARG A 102 9.05 -21.60 -5.11
N GLN A 103 8.98 -20.29 -4.99
CA GLN A 103 9.72 -19.51 -4.01
C GLN A 103 8.87 -19.19 -2.75
N GLY A 104 7.64 -19.72 -2.67
CA GLY A 104 6.72 -19.46 -1.56
C GLY A 104 5.98 -18.13 -1.63
N ALA A 105 6.03 -17.43 -2.77
CA ALA A 105 5.32 -16.17 -2.96
C ALA A 105 3.99 -16.41 -3.68
N GLU A 106 2.92 -15.77 -3.18
CA GLU A 106 1.57 -15.87 -3.71
C GLU A 106 1.04 -14.49 -4.13
N PRO A 107 0.20 -14.41 -5.18
CA PRO A 107 -0.39 -13.14 -5.60
C PRO A 107 -1.38 -12.63 -4.56
N LEU A 108 -1.39 -11.32 -4.37
CA LEU A 108 -2.33 -10.64 -3.49
C LEU A 108 -3.50 -10.10 -4.32
N TYR A 109 -4.69 -10.66 -4.06
CA TYR A 109 -5.95 -10.21 -4.65
C TYR A 109 -6.98 -9.95 -3.56
N LEU A 110 -7.88 -9.01 -3.82
CA LEU A 110 -9.04 -8.78 -2.97
C LEU A 110 -10.14 -9.80 -3.30
N ASP A 111 -10.64 -10.47 -2.26
CA ASP A 111 -11.91 -11.15 -2.33
C ASP A 111 -13.06 -10.26 -1.79
N SER A 112 -14.30 -10.75 -1.92
CA SER A 112 -15.49 -10.02 -1.48
C SER A 112 -15.54 -9.80 0.04
N GLY A 113 -15.01 -10.76 0.82
CA GLY A 113 -14.96 -10.66 2.28
C GLY A 113 -13.99 -9.60 2.73
N GLN A 114 -12.77 -9.60 2.20
CA GLN A 114 -11.75 -8.59 2.47
C GLN A 114 -12.24 -7.19 2.08
N ARG A 115 -12.89 -7.06 0.91
CA ARG A 115 -13.49 -5.80 0.45
C ARG A 115 -14.45 -5.23 1.49
N THR A 116 -15.43 -6.04 1.89
CA THR A 116 -16.44 -5.61 2.87
C THR A 116 -15.81 -5.18 4.19
N GLU A 117 -14.79 -5.88 4.66
CA GLU A 117 -14.12 -5.54 5.92
C GLU A 117 -13.28 -4.25 5.80
N LEU A 118 -12.59 -4.04 4.68
CA LEU A 118 -11.85 -2.78 4.42
C LEU A 118 -12.79 -1.57 4.34
N GLU A 119 -13.94 -1.74 3.67
CA GLU A 119 -14.97 -0.69 3.59
C GLU A 119 -15.55 -0.37 4.98
N LYS A 120 -15.79 -1.38 5.82
CA LYS A 120 -16.21 -1.18 7.22
C LYS A 120 -15.14 -0.45 8.06
N MET A 121 -13.86 -0.61 7.74
CA MET A 121 -12.78 0.14 8.37
C MET A 121 -12.71 1.60 7.88
N GLY A 122 -13.50 1.98 6.88
CA GLY A 122 -13.51 3.31 6.28
C GLY A 122 -12.55 3.48 5.09
N CYS A 123 -11.98 2.37 4.58
CA CYS A 123 -11.10 2.44 3.42
C CYS A 123 -11.89 2.50 2.11
N THR A 124 -11.52 3.40 1.22
CA THR A 124 -11.95 3.37 -0.17
C THR A 124 -11.00 2.51 -0.99
N ILE A 125 -11.55 1.56 -1.75
CA ILE A 125 -10.76 0.60 -2.52
C ILE A 125 -10.67 1.06 -3.97
N VAL A 126 -9.45 1.11 -4.49
CA VAL A 126 -9.15 1.39 -5.90
C VAL A 126 -8.45 0.18 -6.50
N GLU A 127 -9.13 -0.49 -7.42
CA GLU A 127 -8.57 -1.62 -8.15
C GLU A 127 -8.21 -1.25 -9.58
N GLY A 128 -7.17 -1.89 -10.09
CA GLY A 128 -6.72 -1.74 -11.46
C GLY A 128 -5.66 -2.79 -11.82
N ASP A 129 -5.29 -2.82 -13.09
CA ASP A 129 -4.14 -3.60 -13.52
C ASP A 129 -2.88 -2.77 -13.28
N PHE A 130 -2.14 -3.16 -12.26
CA PHE A 130 -0.91 -2.51 -11.82
C PHE A 130 0.32 -3.39 -11.99
N VAL A 131 0.21 -4.42 -12.82
CA VAL A 131 1.29 -5.39 -13.06
C VAL A 131 2.12 -5.01 -14.27
N GLN A 132 3.41 -4.92 -14.10
CA GLN A 132 4.40 -4.91 -15.16
C GLN A 132 5.35 -6.09 -15.00
N ILE A 133 5.58 -6.83 -16.07
CA ILE A 133 6.62 -7.86 -16.11
C ILE A 133 7.86 -7.23 -16.73
N ALA A 134 8.86 -6.99 -15.89
CA ALA A 134 10.15 -6.47 -16.31
C ALA A 134 11.02 -7.59 -16.92
N ASP A 135 12.17 -7.19 -17.47
CA ASP A 135 13.20 -8.11 -17.94
C ASP A 135 13.53 -9.15 -16.86
N ASN A 136 13.90 -10.37 -17.29
CA ASN A 136 14.14 -11.52 -16.40
C ASN A 136 12.90 -12.04 -15.65
N SER A 137 11.68 -11.77 -16.14
CA SER A 137 10.44 -12.26 -15.56
C SER A 137 10.24 -11.81 -14.11
N LEU A 138 10.58 -10.57 -13.79
CA LEU A 138 10.34 -9.96 -12.50
C LEU A 138 9.00 -9.22 -12.49
N ILE A 139 8.17 -9.52 -11.49
CA ILE A 139 6.95 -8.79 -11.22
C ILE A 139 7.31 -7.42 -10.61
N ARG A 140 6.77 -6.36 -11.20
CA ARG A 140 6.90 -4.98 -10.76
C ARG A 140 5.54 -4.29 -10.80
N HIS A 141 5.40 -3.25 -10.00
CA HIS A 141 4.28 -2.33 -10.19
C HIS A 141 4.46 -1.55 -11.49
N ASP A 142 3.36 -1.38 -12.23
CA ASP A 142 3.29 -0.44 -13.34
C ASP A 142 3.25 0.99 -12.78
N GLY A 143 4.39 1.67 -12.82
CA GLY A 143 4.53 3.02 -12.30
C GLY A 143 3.68 4.04 -13.06
N GLN A 144 3.42 3.81 -14.36
CA GLN A 144 2.56 4.69 -15.16
C GLN A 144 1.10 4.55 -14.76
N ALA A 145 0.61 3.32 -14.63
CA ALA A 145 -0.75 3.05 -14.19
C ALA A 145 -1.00 3.59 -12.77
N LEU A 146 -0.07 3.37 -11.83
CA LEU A 146 -0.14 3.92 -10.47
C LEU A 146 -0.13 5.45 -10.46
N SER A 147 0.73 6.09 -11.26
CA SER A 147 0.79 7.55 -11.35
C SER A 147 -0.53 8.14 -11.85
N HIS A 148 -1.16 7.53 -12.85
CA HIS A 148 -2.46 7.98 -13.35
C HIS A 148 -3.54 7.91 -12.26
N VAL A 149 -3.58 6.84 -11.47
CA VAL A 149 -4.54 6.70 -10.36
C VAL A 149 -4.27 7.74 -9.28
N LEU A 150 -3.02 7.93 -8.85
CA LEU A 150 -2.68 8.89 -7.82
C LEU A 150 -3.01 10.33 -8.24
N VAL A 151 -2.68 10.71 -9.49
CA VAL A 151 -3.02 12.05 -10.03
C VAL A 151 -4.53 12.26 -10.08
N ARG A 152 -5.30 11.23 -10.49
CA ARG A 152 -6.75 11.28 -10.50
C ARG A 152 -7.30 11.49 -9.08
N LEU A 153 -6.86 10.70 -8.11
CA LEU A 153 -7.26 10.85 -6.70
C LEU A 153 -6.95 12.26 -6.17
N CYS A 154 -5.75 12.80 -6.46
CA CYS A 154 -5.41 14.15 -6.03
C CYS A 154 -6.33 15.23 -6.64
N ARG A 155 -6.84 15.03 -7.86
CA ARG A 155 -7.79 15.97 -8.50
C ARG A 155 -9.17 15.88 -7.89
N GLU A 156 -9.69 14.65 -7.73
CA GLU A 156 -11.00 14.40 -7.13
C GLU A 156 -11.06 14.98 -5.70
N LEU A 157 -9.99 14.81 -4.91
CA LEU A 157 -9.89 15.34 -3.55
C LEU A 157 -9.78 16.88 -3.44
N LYS A 158 -9.54 17.58 -4.54
CA LYS A 158 -9.50 19.07 -4.57
C LYS A 158 -10.85 19.67 -5.00
N GLU A 159 -11.73 18.85 -5.58
CA GLU A 159 -13.04 19.30 -6.06
C GLU A 159 -14.14 19.15 -5.00
N ASP A 160 -13.87 18.37 -3.93
CA ASP A 160 -14.73 18.18 -2.75
C ASP A 160 -14.34 19.16 -1.62
#